data_2db7eedb33e6380224ad757f28bc0818
#
_entry.id   2db7eedb33e6380224ad757f28bc0818
#
_cell.length_a   1.000
_cell.length_b   1.000
_cell.length_c   1.000
_cell.angle_alpha   90.00
_cell.angle_beta   90.00
_cell.angle_gamma   90.00
#
_symmetry.space_group_name_H-M   'P 1'
#
loop_
_entity.id
_entity.type
_entity.pdbx_description
1 polymer ?
#
loop_
_entity_poly.entity_id
_entity_poly.type
_entity_poly.pdbx_seq_one_letter_code
_entity_poly.pdbx_strand_id
1 'polypeptide(L)'
;MHNPVFSLKEVCFSYLDKFPALVAVDMDIQAGQKISIIGANGSGKSTLLHLLDGLIFADKGGFSFCGKEISERSFEDIAFSRDFRRRVGFVFQDPDVQLFCPSVKEDIVFGPLQLGLGRNETQDRMEKLVNTLAIQDLLDRSPNQLSIGEKRKVALASTLIIQPEILILDEPTAGLDPTTTRHIIDLLMDENIAGKTIITSTHDLHIVEEISDMVYVFGQERRIVKSGLPDSILNDAVLLAENNLAHVHSHRHKDKVHAHAHVHLEHHKEEH
;
A
#
# COMPACT_ATOMS: atom_id res chain seq x y z
N MET A 1 -20.30 14.96 10.71
CA MET A 1 -18.89 14.50 10.58
C MET A 1 -18.94 13.05 10.17
N HIS A 2 -18.34 12.68 9.05
CA HIS A 2 -18.29 11.27 8.66
C HIS A 2 -17.29 10.55 9.57
N ASN A 3 -17.67 9.39 10.10
CA ASN A 3 -16.74 8.56 10.86
C ASN A 3 -15.62 8.07 9.92
N PRO A 4 -14.34 8.07 10.36
CA PRO A 4 -13.26 7.53 9.56
C PRO A 4 -13.48 6.05 9.26
N VAL A 5 -12.98 5.58 8.12
CA VAL A 5 -13.01 4.15 7.79
C VAL A 5 -12.03 3.37 8.66
N PHE A 6 -10.87 3.96 8.94
CA PHE A 6 -9.92 3.47 9.95
C PHE A 6 -9.60 4.57 10.96
N SER A 7 -9.57 4.23 12.24
CA SER A 7 -9.12 5.12 13.31
C SER A 7 -8.19 4.35 14.25
N LEU A 8 -6.97 4.86 14.41
CA LEU A 8 -5.94 4.37 15.32
C LEU A 8 -5.68 5.43 16.38
N LYS A 9 -5.62 5.02 17.65
CA LYS A 9 -5.35 5.88 18.81
C LYS A 9 -4.31 5.24 19.70
N GLU A 10 -3.12 5.84 19.75
CA GLU A 10 -1.97 5.37 20.53
C GLU A 10 -1.64 3.88 20.30
N VAL A 11 -1.78 3.41 19.06
CA VAL A 11 -1.61 2.00 18.73
C VAL A 11 -0.13 1.60 18.87
N CYS A 12 0.12 0.54 19.64
CA CYS A 12 1.42 -0.11 19.78
C CYS A 12 1.31 -1.57 19.33
N PHE A 13 2.39 -2.07 18.71
CA PHE A 13 2.54 -3.48 18.37
C PHE A 13 4.01 -3.91 18.45
N SER A 14 4.26 -5.11 18.96
CA SER A 14 5.59 -5.71 19.07
C SER A 14 5.60 -7.15 18.61
N TYR A 15 6.54 -7.50 17.72
CA TYR A 15 6.76 -8.89 17.36
C TYR A 15 7.37 -9.66 18.54
N LEU A 16 6.78 -10.83 18.85
CA LEU A 16 7.22 -11.73 19.94
C LEU A 16 7.31 -11.02 21.31
N ASP A 17 6.47 -10.00 21.56
CA ASP A 17 6.46 -9.18 22.79
C ASP A 17 7.82 -8.53 23.15
N LYS A 18 8.76 -8.50 22.20
CA LYS A 18 10.13 -8.03 22.40
C LYS A 18 10.59 -6.97 21.42
N PHE A 19 10.11 -7.03 20.19
CA PHE A 19 10.58 -6.18 19.11
C PHE A 19 9.49 -5.16 18.75
N PRO A 20 9.50 -3.95 19.35
CA PRO A 20 8.52 -2.94 19.00
C PRO A 20 8.54 -2.66 17.49
N ALA A 21 7.39 -2.63 16.85
CA ALA A 21 7.25 -2.34 15.41
C ALA A 21 6.31 -1.17 15.14
N LEU A 22 5.37 -0.89 16.05
CA LEU A 22 4.56 0.32 16.08
C LEU A 22 4.58 0.91 17.49
N VAL A 23 4.76 2.24 17.61
CA VAL A 23 4.86 2.93 18.89
C VAL A 23 3.96 4.15 18.90
N ALA A 24 2.86 4.09 19.66
CA ALA A 24 1.88 5.19 19.83
C ALA A 24 1.47 5.81 18.48
N VAL A 25 0.94 4.98 17.58
CA VAL A 25 0.50 5.42 16.25
C VAL A 25 -0.90 5.99 16.34
N ASP A 26 -1.05 7.26 15.91
CA ASP A 26 -2.33 7.94 15.74
C ASP A 26 -2.57 8.19 14.25
N MET A 27 -3.73 7.74 13.73
CA MET A 27 -4.09 7.89 12.32
C MET A 27 -5.60 7.80 12.14
N ASP A 28 -6.17 8.73 11.38
CA ASP A 28 -7.56 8.65 10.93
C ASP A 28 -7.59 8.69 9.39
N ILE A 29 -8.28 7.73 8.77
CA ILE A 29 -8.43 7.62 7.31
C ILE A 29 -9.91 7.75 6.95
N GLN A 30 -10.23 8.68 6.04
CA GLN A 30 -11.59 8.88 5.55
C GLN A 30 -11.88 8.05 4.30
N ALA A 31 -13.16 7.74 4.06
CA ALA A 31 -13.57 7.06 2.84
C ALA A 31 -13.19 7.87 1.60
N GLY A 32 -12.68 7.19 0.56
CA GLY A 32 -12.29 7.79 -0.71
C GLY A 32 -10.95 8.53 -0.70
N GLN A 33 -10.24 8.61 0.43
CA GLN A 33 -8.91 9.22 0.48
C GLN A 33 -7.84 8.36 -0.17
N LYS A 34 -6.85 9.02 -0.75
CA LYS A 34 -5.56 8.44 -1.14
C LYS A 34 -4.52 8.76 -0.06
N ILE A 35 -3.98 7.75 0.55
CA ILE A 35 -3.01 7.85 1.64
C ILE A 35 -1.68 7.23 1.21
N SER A 36 -0.59 7.97 1.35
CA SER A 36 0.76 7.40 1.29
C SER A 36 1.43 7.36 2.66
N ILE A 37 2.01 6.22 2.97
CA ILE A 37 2.84 5.99 4.15
C ILE A 37 4.29 5.90 3.67
N ILE A 38 5.09 6.92 3.97
CA ILE A 38 6.50 6.97 3.59
C ILE A 38 7.41 6.79 4.81
N GLY A 39 8.61 6.30 4.60
CA GLY A 39 9.57 6.06 5.68
C GLY A 39 10.70 5.14 5.22
N ALA A 40 11.81 5.14 5.95
CA ALA A 40 12.93 4.23 5.67
C ALA A 40 12.54 2.76 5.80
N ASN A 41 13.35 1.86 5.21
CA ASN A 41 13.17 0.43 5.39
C ASN A 41 13.29 0.04 6.87
N GLY A 42 12.37 -0.79 7.36
CA GLY A 42 12.32 -1.21 8.76
C GLY A 42 11.69 -0.18 9.73
N SER A 43 11.14 0.93 9.25
CA SER A 43 10.45 1.93 10.09
C SER A 43 9.11 1.46 10.65
N GLY A 44 8.49 0.40 10.08
CA GLY A 44 7.20 -0.12 10.54
C GLY A 44 6.04 0.00 9.56
N LYS A 45 6.27 0.50 8.32
CA LYS A 45 5.21 0.71 7.30
C LYS A 45 4.41 -0.57 7.01
N SER A 46 5.10 -1.65 6.62
CA SER A 46 4.43 -2.94 6.33
C SER A 46 3.70 -3.49 7.55
N THR A 47 4.26 -3.30 8.75
CA THR A 47 3.58 -3.70 10.00
C THR A 47 2.28 -2.92 10.20
N LEU A 48 2.28 -1.59 9.95
CA LEU A 48 1.06 -0.80 9.99
C LEU A 48 0.04 -1.28 8.95
N LEU A 49 0.48 -1.55 7.72
CA LEU A 49 -0.42 -2.07 6.69
C LEU A 49 -1.01 -3.44 7.07
N HIS A 50 -0.22 -4.34 7.64
CA HIS A 50 -0.71 -5.63 8.16
C HIS A 50 -1.73 -5.45 9.30
N LEU A 51 -1.53 -4.45 10.17
CA LEU A 51 -2.50 -4.12 11.21
C LEU A 51 -3.80 -3.59 10.59
N LEU A 52 -3.73 -2.69 9.62
CA LEU A 52 -4.90 -2.16 8.91
C LEU A 52 -5.68 -3.27 8.18
N ASP A 53 -5.00 -4.29 7.66
CA ASP A 53 -5.65 -5.46 7.03
C ASP A 53 -6.12 -6.52 8.06
N GLY A 54 -5.88 -6.33 9.36
CA GLY A 54 -6.26 -7.30 10.40
C GLY A 54 -5.52 -8.64 10.29
N LEU A 55 -4.30 -8.64 9.77
CA LEU A 55 -3.36 -9.77 9.81
C LEU A 55 -2.65 -9.85 11.16
N ILE A 56 -2.50 -8.72 11.84
CA ILE A 56 -1.99 -8.59 13.20
C ILE A 56 -2.89 -7.64 13.98
N PHE A 57 -2.83 -7.70 15.31
CA PHE A 57 -3.67 -6.89 16.20
C PHE A 57 -2.82 -6.08 17.16
N ALA A 58 -3.32 -4.91 17.58
CA ALA A 58 -2.61 -4.02 18.48
C ALA A 58 -2.42 -4.65 19.87
N ASP A 59 -1.23 -4.50 20.45
CA ASP A 59 -0.95 -4.88 21.84
C ASP A 59 -1.59 -3.87 22.80
N LYS A 60 -1.60 -2.58 22.41
CA LYS A 60 -2.14 -1.44 23.17
C LYS A 60 -2.71 -0.39 22.21
N GLY A 61 -3.54 0.47 22.78
CA GLY A 61 -4.23 1.53 22.03
C GLY A 61 -5.57 1.05 21.48
N GLY A 62 -6.22 1.92 20.69
CA GLY A 62 -7.51 1.62 20.08
C GLY A 62 -7.38 1.57 18.56
N PHE A 63 -7.88 0.51 17.94
CA PHE A 63 -8.00 0.40 16.50
C PHE A 63 -9.45 0.10 16.12
N SER A 64 -10.02 0.87 15.20
CA SER A 64 -11.39 0.66 14.75
C SER A 64 -11.53 0.78 13.23
N PHE A 65 -12.48 0.01 12.70
CA PHE A 65 -12.92 0.01 11.31
C PHE A 65 -14.40 0.39 11.24
N CYS A 66 -14.71 1.49 10.55
CA CYS A 66 -16.09 2.03 10.48
C CYS A 66 -16.77 2.15 11.85
N GLY A 67 -16.01 2.56 12.88
CA GLY A 67 -16.47 2.72 14.25
C GLY A 67 -16.61 1.44 15.08
N LYS A 68 -16.28 0.27 14.51
CA LYS A 68 -16.21 -1.01 15.24
C LYS A 68 -14.78 -1.29 15.64
N GLU A 69 -14.56 -1.70 16.88
CA GLU A 69 -13.24 -2.07 17.37
C GLU A 69 -12.71 -3.30 16.63
N ILE A 70 -11.43 -3.24 16.24
CA ILE A 70 -10.67 -4.31 15.61
C ILE A 70 -9.74 -4.94 16.66
N SER A 71 -9.93 -6.21 16.89
CA SER A 71 -9.12 -7.04 17.78
C SER A 71 -9.15 -8.50 17.31
N GLU A 72 -8.28 -9.34 17.81
CA GLU A 72 -8.31 -10.78 17.51
C GLU A 72 -9.70 -11.36 17.79
N ARG A 73 -10.31 -11.00 18.91
CA ARG A 73 -11.65 -11.44 19.29
C ARG A 73 -12.75 -11.00 18.30
N SER A 74 -12.63 -9.81 17.70
CA SER A 74 -13.62 -9.35 16.72
C SER A 74 -13.60 -10.19 15.44
N PHE A 75 -12.45 -10.79 15.09
CA PHE A 75 -12.29 -11.68 13.94
C PHE A 75 -12.71 -13.13 14.21
N GLU A 76 -12.98 -13.53 15.46
CA GLU A 76 -13.64 -14.80 15.80
C GLU A 76 -15.10 -14.80 15.32
N ASP A 77 -15.74 -13.63 15.19
CA ASP A 77 -17.03 -13.48 14.54
C ASP A 77 -16.89 -13.66 13.02
N ILE A 78 -17.34 -14.80 12.52
CA ILE A 78 -17.28 -15.18 11.11
C ILE A 78 -17.97 -14.15 10.21
N ALA A 79 -19.10 -13.57 10.65
CA ALA A 79 -19.86 -12.60 9.86
C ALA A 79 -19.05 -11.30 9.73
N PHE A 80 -18.46 -10.80 10.83
CA PHE A 80 -17.61 -9.65 10.83
C PHE A 80 -16.34 -9.87 9.99
N SER A 81 -15.62 -10.99 10.20
CA SER A 81 -14.42 -11.34 9.47
C SER A 81 -14.67 -11.39 7.96
N ARG A 82 -15.77 -12.00 7.54
CA ARG A 82 -16.16 -12.09 6.12
C ARG A 82 -16.50 -10.73 5.52
N ASP A 83 -17.25 -9.88 6.26
CA ASP A 83 -17.57 -8.52 5.82
C ASP A 83 -16.30 -7.68 5.67
N PHE A 84 -15.40 -7.74 6.65
CA PHE A 84 -14.12 -7.05 6.61
C PHE A 84 -13.28 -7.46 5.39
N ARG A 85 -13.07 -8.78 5.18
CA ARG A 85 -12.31 -9.34 4.04
C ARG A 85 -12.94 -9.03 2.68
N ARG A 86 -14.23 -8.75 2.62
CA ARG A 86 -14.92 -8.31 1.42
C ARG A 86 -14.65 -6.85 1.10
N ARG A 87 -14.50 -6.03 2.14
CA ARG A 87 -14.37 -4.56 2.02
C ARG A 87 -12.93 -4.08 1.97
N VAL A 88 -12.00 -4.85 2.53
CA VAL A 88 -10.57 -4.52 2.58
C VAL A 88 -9.81 -5.52 1.72
N GLY A 89 -9.08 -5.02 0.73
CA GLY A 89 -8.18 -5.80 -0.11
C GLY A 89 -6.74 -5.42 0.17
N PHE A 90 -5.85 -6.43 0.21
CA PHE A 90 -4.43 -6.23 0.46
C PHE A 90 -3.58 -6.77 -0.69
N VAL A 91 -2.56 -6.00 -1.10
CA VAL A 91 -1.54 -6.42 -2.07
C VAL A 91 -0.18 -6.39 -1.39
N PHE A 92 0.43 -7.55 -1.28
CA PHE A 92 1.74 -7.72 -0.62
C PHE A 92 2.89 -7.15 -1.47
N GLN A 93 3.95 -6.70 -0.80
CA GLN A 93 5.19 -6.26 -1.45
C GLN A 93 5.81 -7.38 -2.28
N ASP A 94 5.86 -8.59 -1.75
CA ASP A 94 6.30 -9.78 -2.47
C ASP A 94 5.08 -10.54 -3.01
N PRO A 95 4.84 -10.55 -4.34
CA PRO A 95 3.71 -11.27 -4.89
C PRO A 95 3.79 -12.79 -4.71
N ASP A 96 4.96 -13.37 -4.45
CA ASP A 96 5.12 -14.81 -4.23
C ASP A 96 4.47 -15.30 -2.93
N VAL A 97 4.26 -14.41 -1.96
CA VAL A 97 3.49 -14.76 -0.75
C VAL A 97 1.97 -14.71 -0.96
N GLN A 98 1.52 -14.10 -2.06
CA GLN A 98 0.10 -13.93 -2.40
C GLN A 98 -0.37 -14.96 -3.43
N LEU A 99 0.49 -15.35 -4.38
CA LEU A 99 0.17 -16.23 -5.50
C LEU A 99 0.61 -17.67 -5.18
N PHE A 100 -0.33 -18.56 -4.94
CA PHE A 100 -0.06 -19.92 -4.46
C PHE A 100 -0.84 -21.02 -5.21
N CYS A 101 -1.74 -20.65 -6.12
CA CYS A 101 -2.50 -21.60 -6.90
C CYS A 101 -1.67 -22.18 -8.07
N PRO A 102 -2.05 -23.34 -8.65
CA PRO A 102 -1.38 -23.93 -9.80
C PRO A 102 -1.35 -23.06 -11.04
N SER A 103 -2.37 -22.20 -11.24
CA SER A 103 -2.48 -21.29 -12.37
C SER A 103 -2.92 -19.88 -11.95
N VAL A 104 -2.57 -18.88 -12.79
CA VAL A 104 -3.00 -17.48 -12.64
C VAL A 104 -4.53 -17.36 -12.54
N LYS A 105 -5.25 -18.09 -13.40
CA LYS A 105 -6.70 -18.12 -13.39
C LYS A 105 -7.26 -18.56 -12.03
N GLU A 106 -6.68 -19.59 -11.44
CA GLU A 106 -7.10 -20.11 -10.14
C GLU A 106 -6.79 -19.11 -9.00
N ASP A 107 -5.64 -18.44 -9.02
CA ASP A 107 -5.32 -17.38 -8.06
C ASP A 107 -6.30 -16.21 -8.13
N ILE A 108 -6.67 -15.78 -9.34
CA ILE A 108 -7.63 -14.67 -9.52
C ILE A 108 -9.00 -15.04 -8.97
N VAL A 109 -9.52 -16.24 -9.23
CA VAL A 109 -10.88 -16.63 -8.82
C VAL A 109 -10.96 -17.16 -7.39
N PHE A 110 -9.83 -17.39 -6.72
CA PHE A 110 -9.79 -17.97 -5.38
C PHE A 110 -10.57 -17.12 -4.36
N GLY A 111 -10.28 -15.83 -4.27
CA GLY A 111 -10.93 -14.90 -3.33
C GLY A 111 -12.45 -14.85 -3.49
N PRO A 112 -12.99 -14.59 -4.70
CA PRO A 112 -14.41 -14.64 -4.98
C PRO A 112 -15.10 -15.94 -4.56
N LEU A 113 -14.48 -17.08 -4.82
CA LEU A 113 -15.02 -18.38 -4.46
C LEU A 113 -15.10 -18.56 -2.94
N GLN A 114 -14.07 -18.13 -2.19
CA GLN A 114 -14.08 -18.18 -0.72
C GLN A 114 -15.14 -17.25 -0.11
N LEU A 115 -15.39 -16.11 -0.75
CA LEU A 115 -16.43 -15.17 -0.32
C LEU A 115 -17.83 -15.59 -0.77
N GLY A 116 -17.95 -16.66 -1.58
CA GLY A 116 -19.23 -17.20 -2.04
C GLY A 116 -19.88 -16.40 -3.17
N LEU A 117 -19.09 -15.70 -3.99
CA LEU A 117 -19.59 -15.05 -5.21
C LEU A 117 -20.06 -16.09 -6.23
N GLY A 118 -21.08 -15.74 -7.01
CA GLY A 118 -21.58 -16.58 -8.08
C GLY A 118 -20.56 -16.79 -9.20
N ARG A 119 -20.57 -17.97 -9.83
CA ARG A 119 -19.61 -18.30 -10.90
C ARG A 119 -19.68 -17.35 -12.08
N ASN A 120 -20.88 -16.99 -12.54
CA ASN A 120 -21.06 -16.09 -13.67
C ASN A 120 -20.52 -14.68 -13.36
N GLU A 121 -20.85 -14.16 -12.17
CA GLU A 121 -20.34 -12.87 -11.71
C GLU A 121 -18.81 -12.85 -11.60
N THR A 122 -18.23 -13.92 -11.05
CA THR A 122 -16.77 -14.07 -10.95
C THR A 122 -16.13 -14.10 -12.33
N GLN A 123 -16.73 -14.79 -13.31
CA GLN A 123 -16.23 -14.86 -14.68
C GLN A 123 -16.26 -13.47 -15.35
N ASP A 124 -17.39 -12.76 -15.24
CA ASP A 124 -17.56 -11.43 -15.83
C ASP A 124 -16.57 -10.42 -15.25
N ARG A 125 -16.32 -10.47 -13.93
CA ARG A 125 -15.34 -9.62 -13.25
C ARG A 125 -13.91 -9.96 -13.68
N MET A 126 -13.59 -11.25 -13.78
CA MET A 126 -12.28 -11.73 -14.21
C MET A 126 -11.98 -11.25 -15.63
N GLU A 127 -12.90 -11.41 -16.58
CA GLU A 127 -12.71 -10.97 -17.98
C GLU A 127 -12.40 -9.48 -18.08
N LYS A 128 -13.11 -8.65 -17.32
CA LYS A 128 -12.85 -7.20 -17.27
C LYS A 128 -11.44 -6.89 -16.75
N LEU A 129 -11.07 -7.46 -15.60
CA LEU A 129 -9.76 -7.20 -14.99
C LEU A 129 -8.60 -7.73 -15.83
N VAL A 130 -8.75 -8.91 -16.40
CA VAL A 130 -7.76 -9.53 -17.30
C VAL A 130 -7.50 -8.63 -18.50
N ASN A 131 -8.55 -8.04 -19.08
CA ASN A 131 -8.42 -7.10 -20.19
C ASN A 131 -7.75 -5.78 -19.74
N THR A 132 -8.18 -5.21 -18.61
CA THR A 132 -7.61 -3.97 -18.06
C THR A 132 -6.12 -4.11 -17.76
N LEU A 133 -5.69 -5.23 -17.18
CA LEU A 133 -4.31 -5.48 -16.80
C LEU A 133 -3.45 -6.08 -17.92
N ALA A 134 -4.08 -6.43 -19.07
CA ALA A 134 -3.44 -7.08 -20.22
C ALA A 134 -2.67 -8.37 -19.81
N ILE A 135 -3.39 -9.29 -19.15
CA ILE A 135 -2.84 -10.57 -18.63
C ILE A 135 -3.52 -11.81 -19.21
N GLN A 136 -4.21 -11.67 -20.37
CA GLN A 136 -4.95 -12.77 -21.00
C GLN A 136 -4.09 -13.99 -21.27
N ASP A 137 -2.88 -13.77 -21.79
CA ASP A 137 -1.92 -14.83 -22.16
C ASP A 137 -1.24 -15.50 -20.97
N LEU A 138 -1.54 -15.01 -19.75
CA LEU A 138 -0.93 -15.54 -18.53
C LEU A 138 -1.86 -16.51 -17.79
N LEU A 139 -3.15 -16.56 -18.10
CA LEU A 139 -4.18 -17.24 -17.30
C LEU A 139 -3.89 -18.72 -17.02
N ASP A 140 -3.35 -19.43 -18.00
CA ASP A 140 -3.04 -20.87 -17.89
C ASP A 140 -1.62 -21.12 -17.40
N ARG A 141 -0.80 -20.08 -17.18
CA ARG A 141 0.56 -20.23 -16.66
C ARG A 141 0.55 -20.41 -15.15
N SER A 142 1.58 -21.11 -14.65
CA SER A 142 1.86 -21.11 -13.21
C SER A 142 2.49 -19.78 -12.80
N PRO A 143 2.16 -19.22 -11.62
CA PRO A 143 2.78 -17.99 -11.09
C PRO A 143 4.31 -18.02 -11.11
N ASN A 144 4.92 -19.20 -10.89
CA ASN A 144 6.37 -19.37 -10.92
C ASN A 144 7.01 -19.12 -12.29
N GLN A 145 6.23 -19.07 -13.36
CA GLN A 145 6.70 -18.81 -14.73
C GLN A 145 6.62 -17.35 -15.14
N LEU A 146 6.13 -16.49 -14.24
CA LEU A 146 5.88 -15.08 -14.48
C LEU A 146 7.09 -14.21 -14.09
N SER A 147 7.31 -13.13 -14.82
CA SER A 147 8.17 -12.03 -14.39
C SER A 147 7.60 -11.33 -13.16
N ILE A 148 8.42 -10.54 -12.45
CA ILE A 148 7.97 -9.80 -11.26
C ILE A 148 6.82 -8.83 -11.59
N GLY A 149 6.88 -8.15 -12.75
CA GLY A 149 5.81 -7.24 -13.20
C GLY A 149 4.51 -7.98 -13.52
N GLU A 150 4.58 -9.15 -14.17
CA GLU A 150 3.41 -9.99 -14.42
C GLU A 150 2.80 -10.51 -13.13
N LYS A 151 3.62 -10.99 -12.18
CA LYS A 151 3.16 -11.41 -10.84
C LYS A 151 2.44 -10.28 -10.12
N ARG A 152 2.97 -9.06 -10.19
CA ARG A 152 2.35 -7.88 -9.56
C ARG A 152 0.97 -7.57 -10.13
N LYS A 153 0.82 -7.63 -11.46
CA LYS A 153 -0.48 -7.48 -12.14
C LYS A 153 -1.47 -8.57 -11.72
N VAL A 154 -1.02 -9.82 -11.61
CA VAL A 154 -1.86 -10.93 -11.16
C VAL A 154 -2.27 -10.75 -9.69
N ALA A 155 -1.37 -10.35 -8.81
CA ALA A 155 -1.68 -10.05 -7.41
C ALA A 155 -2.70 -8.90 -7.27
N LEU A 156 -2.59 -7.86 -8.09
CA LEU A 156 -3.61 -6.81 -8.18
C LEU A 156 -4.95 -7.37 -8.67
N ALA A 157 -4.96 -8.19 -9.72
CA ALA A 157 -6.18 -8.80 -10.24
C ALA A 157 -6.89 -9.67 -9.18
N SER A 158 -6.13 -10.52 -8.45
CA SER A 158 -6.68 -11.40 -7.41
C SER A 158 -7.28 -10.62 -6.22
N THR A 159 -6.83 -9.39 -6.00
CA THR A 159 -7.39 -8.49 -4.97
C THR A 159 -8.56 -7.69 -5.51
N LEU A 160 -8.44 -7.08 -6.70
CA LEU A 160 -9.47 -6.21 -7.25
C LEU A 160 -10.74 -6.93 -7.68
N ILE A 161 -10.68 -8.23 -8.00
CA ILE A 161 -11.83 -9.01 -8.43
C ILE A 161 -12.96 -9.05 -7.38
N ILE A 162 -12.64 -8.97 -6.10
CA ILE A 162 -13.63 -8.90 -5.01
C ILE A 162 -14.26 -7.51 -4.89
N GLN A 163 -13.75 -6.51 -5.62
CA GLN A 163 -14.19 -5.11 -5.59
C GLN A 163 -14.17 -4.50 -4.18
N PRO A 164 -13.03 -4.50 -3.49
CA PRO A 164 -12.94 -3.96 -2.14
C PRO A 164 -13.24 -2.45 -2.15
N GLU A 165 -13.74 -1.93 -1.03
CA GLU A 165 -13.95 -0.49 -0.80
C GLU A 165 -12.63 0.21 -0.46
N ILE A 166 -11.72 -0.53 0.16
CA ILE A 166 -10.39 -0.07 0.60
C ILE A 166 -9.35 -0.99 0.01
N LEU A 167 -8.35 -0.41 -0.64
CA LEU A 167 -7.22 -1.11 -1.20
C LEU A 167 -5.94 -0.69 -0.47
N ILE A 168 -5.29 -1.65 0.15
CA ILE A 168 -4.02 -1.48 0.86
C ILE A 168 -2.92 -2.11 0.02
N LEU A 169 -1.85 -1.36 -0.26
CA LEU A 169 -0.76 -1.82 -1.12
C LEU A 169 0.59 -1.57 -0.44
N ASP A 170 1.37 -2.62 -0.30
CA ASP A 170 2.74 -2.51 0.23
C ASP A 170 3.73 -2.46 -0.94
N GLU A 171 4.35 -1.28 -1.16
CA GLU A 171 5.35 -1.02 -2.20
C GLU A 171 4.92 -1.52 -3.61
N PRO A 172 3.74 -1.09 -4.14
CA PRO A 172 3.15 -1.70 -5.34
C PRO A 172 3.97 -1.52 -6.61
N THR A 173 4.87 -0.54 -6.66
CA THR A 173 5.69 -0.22 -7.83
C THR A 173 7.16 -0.60 -7.69
N ALA A 174 7.57 -1.12 -6.53
CA ALA A 174 8.96 -1.44 -6.26
C ALA A 174 9.53 -2.48 -7.23
N GLY A 175 10.67 -2.16 -7.85
CA GLY A 175 11.39 -3.06 -8.75
C GLY A 175 10.73 -3.27 -10.12
N LEU A 176 9.77 -2.44 -10.50
CA LEU A 176 9.10 -2.48 -11.79
C LEU A 176 9.75 -1.53 -12.80
N ASP A 177 9.61 -1.85 -14.08
CA ASP A 177 9.95 -0.93 -15.16
C ASP A 177 8.99 0.27 -15.21
N PRO A 178 9.40 1.41 -15.83
CA PRO A 178 8.58 2.62 -15.85
C PRO A 178 7.19 2.44 -16.49
N THR A 179 7.08 1.59 -17.51
CA THR A 179 5.80 1.35 -18.21
C THR A 179 4.82 0.60 -17.31
N THR A 180 5.29 -0.46 -16.64
CA THR A 180 4.47 -1.21 -15.69
C THR A 180 4.11 -0.36 -14.47
N THR A 181 5.05 0.44 -13.95
CA THR A 181 4.80 1.41 -12.89
C THR A 181 3.68 2.36 -13.25
N ARG A 182 3.74 2.99 -14.43
CA ARG A 182 2.71 3.92 -14.92
C ARG A 182 1.34 3.24 -14.98
N HIS A 183 1.28 2.04 -15.56
CA HIS A 183 0.04 1.29 -15.68
C HIS A 183 -0.61 0.98 -14.32
N ILE A 184 0.21 0.65 -13.31
CA ILE A 184 -0.31 0.42 -11.95
C ILE A 184 -0.82 1.72 -11.32
N ILE A 185 -0.09 2.83 -11.48
CA ILE A 185 -0.51 4.14 -10.96
C ILE A 185 -1.85 4.56 -11.59
N ASP A 186 -1.98 4.47 -12.92
CA ASP A 186 -3.22 4.79 -13.63
C ASP A 186 -4.39 3.96 -13.11
N LEU A 187 -4.19 2.64 -12.93
CA LEU A 187 -5.20 1.75 -12.36
C LEU A 187 -5.62 2.18 -10.96
N LEU A 188 -4.67 2.53 -10.08
CA LEU A 188 -4.98 2.99 -8.71
C LEU A 188 -5.76 4.30 -8.73
N MET A 189 -5.44 5.21 -9.66
CA MET A 189 -6.19 6.46 -9.81
C MET A 189 -7.62 6.21 -10.29
N ASP A 190 -7.81 5.31 -11.26
CA ASP A 190 -9.15 4.92 -11.74
C ASP A 190 -9.99 4.28 -10.62
N GLU A 191 -9.39 3.40 -9.81
CA GLU A 191 -10.05 2.79 -8.65
C GLU A 191 -10.44 3.84 -7.58
N ASN A 192 -9.61 4.87 -7.36
CA ASN A 192 -9.95 5.97 -6.46
C ASN A 192 -11.06 6.86 -7.02
N ILE A 193 -11.01 7.20 -8.32
CA ILE A 193 -12.10 7.94 -8.99
C ILE A 193 -13.42 7.18 -8.88
N ALA A 194 -13.39 5.85 -8.89
CA ALA A 194 -14.56 5.01 -8.61
C ALA A 194 -15.01 5.01 -7.13
N GLY A 195 -14.34 5.79 -6.27
CA GLY A 195 -14.70 6.01 -4.86
C GLY A 195 -13.99 5.15 -3.85
N LYS A 196 -12.99 4.34 -4.25
CA LYS A 196 -12.23 3.50 -3.31
C LYS A 196 -11.23 4.32 -2.51
N THR A 197 -11.01 3.91 -1.27
CA THR A 197 -9.92 4.40 -0.43
C THR A 197 -8.65 3.66 -0.81
N ILE A 198 -7.56 4.38 -1.08
CA ILE A 198 -6.26 3.80 -1.46
C ILE A 198 -5.25 4.10 -0.36
N ILE A 199 -4.60 3.08 0.18
CA ILE A 199 -3.56 3.21 1.20
C ILE A 199 -2.30 2.53 0.66
N THR A 200 -1.25 3.30 0.45
CA THR A 200 -0.02 2.80 -0.19
C THR A 200 1.17 3.06 0.72
N SER A 201 2.01 2.06 0.98
CA SER A 201 3.37 2.31 1.45
C SER A 201 4.27 2.53 0.25
N THR A 202 5.22 3.46 0.34
CA THR A 202 6.26 3.63 -0.67
C THR A 202 7.48 4.35 -0.11
N HIS A 203 8.63 4.08 -0.71
CA HIS A 203 9.86 4.88 -0.53
C HIS A 203 10.16 5.73 -1.77
N ASP A 204 9.40 5.57 -2.85
CA ASP A 204 9.53 6.37 -4.07
C ASP A 204 8.73 7.68 -3.92
N LEU A 205 9.45 8.76 -3.62
CA LEU A 205 8.84 10.08 -3.40
C LEU A 205 8.28 10.70 -4.69
N HIS A 206 8.70 10.24 -5.87
CA HIS A 206 8.25 10.80 -7.16
C HIS A 206 6.77 10.52 -7.44
N ILE A 207 6.28 9.37 -6.98
CA ILE A 207 4.88 8.99 -7.21
C ILE A 207 3.93 9.53 -6.13
N VAL A 208 4.47 9.92 -4.95
CA VAL A 208 3.67 10.30 -3.78
C VAL A 208 2.73 11.47 -4.06
N GLU A 209 3.20 12.49 -4.79
CA GLU A 209 2.39 13.68 -5.12
C GLU A 209 1.16 13.30 -5.96
N GLU A 210 1.31 12.36 -6.88
CA GLU A 210 0.23 11.93 -7.76
C GLU A 210 -0.77 11.00 -7.07
N ILE A 211 -0.26 10.08 -6.24
CA ILE A 211 -1.08 9.01 -5.67
C ILE A 211 -1.65 9.33 -4.28
N SER A 212 -1.47 10.57 -3.77
CA SER A 212 -1.82 10.88 -2.38
C SER A 212 -2.57 12.19 -2.21
N ASP A 213 -3.58 12.18 -1.34
CA ASP A 213 -4.21 13.39 -0.78
C ASP A 213 -3.59 13.73 0.59
N MET A 214 -3.05 12.72 1.28
CA MET A 214 -2.43 12.82 2.60
C MET A 214 -1.22 11.90 2.70
N VAL A 215 -0.15 12.37 3.29
CA VAL A 215 1.09 11.62 3.51
C VAL A 215 1.35 11.50 5.01
N TYR A 216 1.68 10.30 5.46
CA TYR A 216 2.16 10.00 6.80
C TYR A 216 3.63 9.58 6.75
N VAL A 217 4.47 10.27 7.50
CA VAL A 217 5.92 10.00 7.57
C VAL A 217 6.21 9.12 8.78
N PHE A 218 6.69 7.92 8.52
CA PHE A 218 7.18 7.00 9.56
C PHE A 218 8.66 7.24 9.84
N GLY A 219 8.94 7.60 11.09
CA GLY A 219 10.31 7.78 11.58
C GLY A 219 10.97 6.46 12.02
N GLN A 220 12.28 6.54 12.30
CA GLN A 220 13.06 5.40 12.80
C GLN A 220 12.57 4.88 14.16
N GLU A 221 11.89 5.73 14.93
CA GLU A 221 11.29 5.38 16.23
C GLU A 221 9.98 4.58 16.09
N ARG A 222 9.62 4.16 14.86
CA ARG A 222 8.43 3.34 14.55
C ARG A 222 7.10 4.00 14.91
N ARG A 223 7.08 5.32 14.76
CA ARG A 223 5.89 6.17 14.95
C ARG A 223 5.72 7.13 13.79
N ILE A 224 4.54 7.68 13.65
CA ILE A 224 4.28 8.79 12.73
C ILE A 224 4.93 10.05 13.32
N VAL A 225 5.91 10.61 12.61
CA VAL A 225 6.63 11.84 13.02
C VAL A 225 5.99 13.10 12.43
N LYS A 226 5.33 12.98 11.28
CA LYS A 226 4.61 14.07 10.63
C LYS A 226 3.54 13.52 9.70
N SER A 227 2.46 14.27 9.52
CA SER A 227 1.48 14.04 8.47
C SER A 227 1.06 15.36 7.83
N GLY A 228 0.66 15.33 6.56
CA GLY A 228 0.26 16.54 5.85
C GLY A 228 0.01 16.28 4.37
N LEU A 229 -0.31 17.36 3.65
CA LEU A 229 -0.44 17.32 2.19
C LEU A 229 0.91 16.94 1.55
N PRO A 230 0.92 16.27 0.39
CA PRO A 230 2.14 15.86 -0.31
C PRO A 230 3.16 16.98 -0.45
N ASP A 231 2.77 18.13 -0.98
CA ASP A 231 3.65 19.30 -1.15
C ASP A 231 4.34 19.73 0.15
N SER A 232 3.59 19.75 1.26
CA SER A 232 4.11 20.16 2.57
C SER A 232 5.15 19.18 3.12
N ILE A 233 5.02 17.90 2.79
CA ILE A 233 5.94 16.86 3.23
C ILE A 233 7.13 16.75 2.30
N LEU A 234 6.92 16.76 0.98
CA LEU A 234 7.99 16.57 -0.01
C LEU A 234 8.94 17.77 -0.09
N ASN A 235 8.47 18.98 0.24
CA ASN A 235 9.29 20.19 0.30
C ASN A 235 10.01 20.37 1.66
N ASP A 236 9.78 19.52 2.65
CA ASP A 236 10.48 19.57 3.94
C ASP A 236 11.77 18.75 3.90
N ALA A 237 12.82 19.34 3.33
CA ALA A 237 14.12 18.68 3.16
C ALA A 237 14.75 18.21 4.49
N VAL A 238 14.51 18.92 5.60
CA VAL A 238 15.01 18.53 6.92
C VAL A 238 14.31 17.26 7.39
N LEU A 239 12.98 17.24 7.32
CA LEU A 239 12.19 16.06 7.67
C LEU A 239 12.62 14.83 6.86
N LEU A 240 12.77 14.97 5.54
CA LEU A 240 13.15 13.88 4.66
C LEU A 240 14.56 13.35 4.97
N ALA A 241 15.52 14.25 5.23
CA ALA A 241 16.88 13.87 5.58
C ALA A 241 16.97 13.17 6.94
N GLU A 242 16.30 13.69 7.98
CA GLU A 242 16.25 13.10 9.32
C GLU A 242 15.63 11.69 9.33
N ASN A 243 14.73 11.39 8.38
CA ASN A 243 14.07 10.11 8.27
C ASN A 243 14.64 9.20 7.16
N ASN A 244 15.85 9.52 6.63
CA ASN A 244 16.53 8.76 5.57
C ASN A 244 15.70 8.59 4.30
N LEU A 245 14.88 9.58 3.95
CA LEU A 245 14.07 9.62 2.73
C LEU A 245 14.69 10.45 1.62
N ALA A 246 15.71 11.28 1.94
CA ALA A 246 16.50 12.02 0.99
C ALA A 246 17.98 11.98 1.38
N HIS A 247 18.85 11.93 0.38
CA HIS A 247 20.29 12.04 0.61
C HIS A 247 20.73 13.50 0.48
N VAL A 248 21.41 14.00 1.50
CA VAL A 248 22.08 15.30 1.43
C VAL A 248 23.45 15.09 0.78
N HIS A 249 23.60 15.45 -0.49
CA HIS A 249 24.90 15.46 -1.14
C HIS A 249 25.63 16.78 -0.83
N SER A 250 26.77 16.70 -0.13
CA SER A 250 27.69 17.82 0.01
C SER A 250 28.65 17.83 -1.18
N HIS A 251 28.51 18.79 -2.10
CA HIS A 251 29.48 19.01 -3.15
C HIS A 251 30.55 20.00 -2.68
N ARG A 252 31.82 19.61 -2.80
CA ARG A 252 32.98 20.48 -2.51
C ARG A 252 33.42 21.10 -3.84
N HIS A 253 32.98 22.34 -4.11
CA HIS A 253 33.59 23.18 -5.12
C HIS A 253 34.60 24.09 -4.44
N LYS A 254 35.84 24.19 -4.99
CA LYS A 254 36.96 25.00 -4.54
C LYS A 254 36.51 26.15 -3.62
N ASP A 255 36.72 25.97 -2.30
CA ASP A 255 36.52 26.93 -1.20
C ASP A 255 35.11 27.21 -0.64
N LYS A 256 34.05 26.53 -1.07
CA LYS A 256 32.76 26.63 -0.36
C LYS A 256 32.06 25.25 -0.31
N VAL A 257 31.66 24.85 0.90
CA VAL A 257 30.81 23.68 1.12
C VAL A 257 29.37 24.18 1.07
N HIS A 258 28.59 23.75 0.07
CA HIS A 258 27.15 23.94 0.03
C HIS A 258 26.50 22.57 0.18
N ALA A 259 25.59 22.43 1.15
CA ALA A 259 24.73 21.27 1.30
C ALA A 259 23.37 21.55 0.63
N HIS A 260 22.99 20.75 -0.34
CA HIS A 260 21.67 20.78 -0.94
C HIS A 260 21.02 19.42 -0.77
N ALA A 261 19.76 19.40 -0.32
CA ALA A 261 18.95 18.21 -0.37
C ALA A 261 18.51 17.97 -1.82
N HIS A 262 18.91 16.85 -2.41
CA HIS A 262 18.42 16.42 -3.71
C HIS A 262 17.46 15.27 -3.50
N VAL A 263 16.19 15.49 -3.81
CA VAL A 263 15.29 14.45 -4.27
C VAL A 263 15.80 14.11 -5.68
N HIS A 264 16.05 12.85 -6.01
CA HIS A 264 16.51 12.44 -7.33
C HIS A 264 15.41 12.76 -8.36
N LEU A 265 15.44 14.00 -8.88
CA LEU A 265 14.75 14.39 -10.10
C LEU A 265 15.77 14.25 -11.22
N GLU A 266 15.89 13.09 -11.84
CA GLU A 266 16.64 12.93 -13.09
C GLU A 266 15.85 13.58 -14.23
N HIS A 267 16.03 14.88 -14.40
CA HIS A 267 15.78 15.53 -15.67
C HIS A 267 17.04 15.38 -16.55
N HIS A 268 17.07 14.39 -17.43
CA HIS A 268 17.91 14.42 -18.60
C HIS A 268 17.46 15.59 -19.50
N LYS A 269 18.11 16.74 -19.35
CA LYS A 269 18.18 17.71 -20.45
C LYS A 269 19.42 17.37 -21.24
N GLU A 270 19.22 16.80 -22.42
CA GLU A 270 20.21 16.83 -23.49
C GLU A 270 20.38 18.28 -23.92
N GLU A 271 21.55 18.84 -23.66
CA GLU A 271 22.01 20.06 -24.34
C GLU A 271 22.83 19.64 -25.57
N HIS A 272 22.38 20.13 -26.73
CA HIS A 272 23.12 20.14 -27.97
C HIS A 272 24.16 21.27 -27.97
#